data_86f5e04e3568f421728cce8f0c4e534a
#
_entry.id   86f5e04e3568f421728cce8f0c4e534a
#
_cell.length_a   1.000
_cell.length_b   1.000
_cell.length_c   1.000
_cell.angle_alpha   90.00
_cell.angle_beta   90.00
_cell.angle_gamma   90.00
#
_symmetry.space_group_name_H-M   'P 1'
#
loop_
_entity.id
_entity.type
_entity.pdbx_description
1 polymer ?
#
loop_
_entity_poly.entity_id
_entity_poly.type
_entity_poly.pdbx_seq_one_letter_code
_entity_poly.pdbx_strand_id
1 'polypeptide(L)'
;GCEVAVLCDDAQVSSSGGRGEGRGVDVHCDCGASFCWSCQEDAHRPVDCDTVRKWLVKNSAESENLNWILANTKPCPACKRPIEKSSGCMHMTCAQCKYDFCWMCSGKWSEHGERTGGYYACNKYSTSKEKEGASEDEKRRLAAKQSIERYTHYYERWAAHGASQTKAAKDLDEMREAKIIRLGDLQNTPVSQLKFVLEAMEQIAECRRVLKWTYGYGYYWMEEDSLRKNFFEYIQGDAESTLELLTEAVEKDLEEFFTEEKSLAEFGDFRGRLPGLPTPVKTYFTPLVPELA
;
A
#
# COMPACT_ATOMS: atom_id res chain seq x y z
N GLY A 1 5.09 -20.28 14.65
CA GLY A 1 3.82 -20.60 14.05
C GLY A 1 2.74 -20.69 15.12
N CYS A 2 1.55 -20.25 14.78
CA CYS A 2 0.37 -20.33 15.64
C CYS A 2 -0.19 -21.76 15.59
N GLU A 3 -0.63 -22.32 16.71
CA GLU A 3 -1.24 -23.65 16.80
C GLU A 3 -2.78 -23.65 16.63
N VAL A 4 -3.35 -22.50 16.25
CA VAL A 4 -4.80 -22.35 16.04
C VAL A 4 -5.21 -23.01 14.73
N ALA A 5 -6.15 -23.95 14.80
CA ALA A 5 -6.80 -24.53 13.63
C ALA A 5 -7.99 -23.67 13.20
N VAL A 6 -8.03 -23.33 11.92
CA VAL A 6 -9.15 -22.62 11.32
C VAL A 6 -10.02 -23.62 10.56
N LEU A 7 -11.31 -23.63 10.86
CA LEU A 7 -12.31 -24.41 10.15
C LEU A 7 -13.08 -23.48 9.20
N CYS A 8 -13.22 -23.89 7.95
CA CYS A 8 -14.04 -23.21 6.97
C CYS A 8 -15.25 -24.06 6.65
N ASP A 9 -16.45 -23.52 6.81
CA ASP A 9 -17.66 -24.19 6.40
C ASP A 9 -17.76 -24.22 4.88
N ASP A 10 -17.94 -25.41 4.30
CA ASP A 10 -18.05 -25.62 2.85
C ASP A 10 -19.15 -24.78 2.18
N ALA A 11 -20.13 -24.34 2.95
CA ALA A 11 -21.20 -23.46 2.47
C ALA A 11 -20.73 -22.08 2.01
N GLN A 12 -19.63 -21.57 2.58
CA GLN A 12 -19.04 -20.29 2.17
C GLN A 12 -18.10 -20.43 0.97
N VAL A 13 -17.55 -21.62 0.77
CA VAL A 13 -16.66 -21.94 -0.37
C VAL A 13 -17.47 -22.33 -1.61
N SER A 14 -18.65 -22.96 -1.41
CA SER A 14 -19.48 -23.57 -2.47
C SER A 14 -20.40 -22.58 -3.19
N SER A 15 -20.60 -21.36 -2.70
CA SER A 15 -21.49 -20.37 -3.33
C SER A 15 -20.90 -19.68 -4.57
N SER A 16 -19.67 -20.05 -4.97
CA SER A 16 -19.06 -19.61 -6.22
C SER A 16 -18.87 -20.79 -7.18
N GLY A 17 -20.01 -21.31 -7.68
CA GLY A 17 -20.01 -22.42 -8.65
C GLY A 17 -19.43 -22.02 -9.99
N GLY A 18 -18.37 -22.68 -10.39
CA GLY A 18 -17.72 -22.58 -11.70
C GLY A 18 -16.31 -23.15 -11.60
N ARG A 19 -16.04 -24.23 -12.34
CA ARG A 19 -14.69 -24.79 -12.40
C ARG A 19 -13.71 -23.74 -12.96
N GLY A 20 -12.82 -23.23 -12.12
CA GLY A 20 -11.64 -22.48 -12.57
C GLY A 20 -11.48 -21.07 -12.05
N GLU A 21 -12.49 -20.42 -11.47
CA GLU A 21 -12.37 -19.04 -10.96
C GLU A 21 -12.53 -19.05 -9.44
N GLY A 22 -11.43 -19.39 -8.74
CA GLY A 22 -11.40 -19.43 -7.29
C GLY A 22 -11.50 -18.03 -6.71
N ARG A 23 -12.70 -17.59 -6.33
CA ARG A 23 -12.87 -16.47 -5.40
C ARG A 23 -12.25 -16.89 -4.07
N GLY A 24 -10.99 -16.51 -3.84
CA GLY A 24 -10.31 -16.78 -2.58
C GLY A 24 -11.10 -16.21 -1.39
N VAL A 25 -11.08 -16.89 -0.27
CA VAL A 25 -11.60 -16.40 1.00
C VAL A 25 -10.41 -16.01 1.86
N ASP A 26 -10.32 -14.74 2.27
CA ASP A 26 -9.28 -14.32 3.20
C ASP A 26 -9.65 -14.78 4.62
N VAL A 27 -8.69 -15.39 5.28
CA VAL A 27 -8.79 -15.86 6.65
C VAL A 27 -7.87 -15.02 7.52
N HIS A 28 -8.40 -14.51 8.63
CA HIS A 28 -7.66 -13.76 9.61
C HIS A 28 -7.61 -14.55 10.91
N CYS A 29 -6.42 -14.78 11.41
CA CYS A 29 -6.18 -15.46 12.68
C CYS A 29 -5.97 -14.43 13.79
N ASP A 30 -6.40 -14.76 15.01
CA ASP A 30 -6.20 -13.91 16.21
C ASP A 30 -4.70 -13.66 16.50
N CYS A 31 -3.80 -14.49 15.96
CA CYS A 31 -2.35 -14.26 16.04
C CYS A 31 -1.82 -13.20 15.07
N GLY A 32 -2.69 -12.50 14.32
CA GLY A 32 -2.32 -11.49 13.34
C GLY A 32 -1.99 -12.05 11.94
N ALA A 33 -1.85 -13.36 11.78
CA ALA A 33 -1.62 -13.96 10.46
C ALA A 33 -2.89 -13.90 9.60
N SER A 34 -2.74 -13.53 8.33
CA SER A 34 -3.83 -13.53 7.37
C SER A 34 -3.40 -14.20 6.06
N PHE A 35 -4.25 -15.07 5.54
CA PHE A 35 -3.97 -15.83 4.32
C PHE A 35 -5.24 -16.11 3.51
N CYS A 36 -5.05 -16.41 2.23
CA CYS A 36 -6.14 -16.87 1.38
C CYS A 36 -6.36 -18.36 1.56
N TRP A 37 -7.59 -18.76 1.89
CA TRP A 37 -7.95 -20.18 2.07
C TRP A 37 -7.72 -21.02 0.80
N SER A 38 -7.98 -20.45 -0.38
CA SER A 38 -7.94 -21.18 -1.64
C SER A 38 -6.54 -21.42 -2.19
N CYS A 39 -5.62 -20.44 -2.07
CA CYS A 39 -4.27 -20.54 -2.64
C CYS A 39 -3.15 -20.58 -1.60
N GLN A 40 -3.46 -20.40 -0.32
CA GLN A 40 -2.53 -20.40 0.82
C GLN A 40 -1.45 -19.29 0.79
N GLU A 41 -1.58 -18.37 -0.13
CA GLU A 41 -0.77 -17.14 -0.14
C GLU A 41 -1.29 -16.11 0.87
N ASP A 42 -0.53 -15.04 1.08
CA ASP A 42 -1.01 -13.90 1.88
C ASP A 42 -2.43 -13.49 1.49
N ALA A 43 -3.24 -13.06 2.44
CA ALA A 43 -4.56 -12.51 2.18
C ALA A 43 -4.48 -11.41 1.12
N HIS A 44 -5.27 -11.53 0.06
CA HIS A 44 -5.11 -10.70 -1.14
C HIS A 44 -6.40 -10.11 -1.70
N ARG A 45 -7.53 -10.27 -1.01
CA ARG A 45 -8.77 -9.61 -1.43
C ARG A 45 -8.59 -8.09 -1.48
N PRO A 46 -9.14 -7.43 -2.49
CA PRO A 46 -10.15 -7.90 -3.47
C PRO A 46 -9.59 -8.62 -4.73
N VAL A 47 -8.28 -8.83 -4.86
CA VAL A 47 -7.65 -9.45 -6.05
C VAL A 47 -7.85 -10.97 -6.05
N ASP A 48 -8.02 -11.56 -7.22
CA ASP A 48 -8.22 -13.00 -7.44
C ASP A 48 -6.90 -13.79 -7.30
N CYS A 49 -7.03 -15.11 -7.02
CA CYS A 49 -5.88 -15.99 -6.83
C CYS A 49 -5.00 -16.15 -8.07
N ASP A 50 -5.59 -16.07 -9.27
CA ASP A 50 -4.84 -16.24 -10.52
C ASP A 50 -3.95 -15.04 -10.81
N THR A 51 -4.45 -13.83 -10.59
CA THR A 51 -3.66 -12.60 -10.70
C THR A 51 -2.52 -12.60 -9.68
N VAL A 52 -2.79 -13.00 -8.44
CA VAL A 52 -1.77 -13.13 -7.40
C VAL A 52 -0.69 -14.13 -7.81
N ARG A 53 -1.07 -15.32 -8.27
CA ARG A 53 -0.13 -16.34 -8.73
C ARG A 53 0.74 -15.85 -9.88
N LYS A 54 0.13 -15.22 -10.89
CA LYS A 54 0.86 -14.61 -12.03
C LYS A 54 1.88 -13.57 -11.54
N TRP A 55 1.46 -12.72 -10.60
CA TRP A 55 2.32 -11.68 -10.05
C TRP A 55 3.49 -12.26 -9.26
N LEU A 56 3.26 -13.26 -8.40
CA LEU A 56 4.31 -13.91 -7.63
C LEU A 56 5.30 -14.68 -8.50
N VAL A 57 4.81 -15.41 -9.51
CA VAL A 57 5.67 -16.10 -10.50
C VAL A 57 6.55 -15.09 -11.25
N LYS A 58 5.98 -13.95 -11.66
CA LYS A 58 6.75 -12.90 -12.32
C LYS A 58 7.86 -12.34 -11.41
N ASN A 59 7.57 -12.13 -10.14
CA ASN A 59 8.52 -11.59 -9.17
C ASN A 59 9.60 -12.60 -8.73
N SER A 60 9.38 -13.90 -8.91
CA SER A 60 10.33 -14.95 -8.55
C SER A 60 11.43 -15.19 -9.60
N ALA A 61 11.32 -14.61 -10.79
CA ALA A 61 12.32 -14.77 -11.84
C ALA A 61 13.65 -14.10 -11.45
N GLU A 62 14.80 -14.81 -11.64
CA GLU A 62 16.14 -14.29 -11.25
C GLU A 62 16.51 -12.96 -11.90
N SER A 63 16.00 -12.68 -13.10
CA SER A 63 16.18 -11.41 -13.78
C SER A 63 15.56 -10.22 -13.02
N GLU A 64 14.66 -10.49 -12.09
CA GLU A 64 13.94 -9.47 -11.33
C GLU A 64 14.56 -9.21 -9.97
N ASN A 65 15.40 -10.12 -9.45
CA ASN A 65 16.23 -9.85 -8.27
C ASN A 65 17.22 -8.70 -8.48
N LEU A 66 17.76 -8.57 -9.68
CA LEU A 66 18.60 -7.42 -10.06
C LEU A 66 17.79 -6.12 -10.10
N ASN A 67 16.55 -6.19 -10.57
CA ASN A 67 15.64 -5.05 -10.57
C ASN A 67 15.22 -4.67 -9.13
N TRP A 68 15.07 -5.64 -8.23
CA TRP A 68 14.79 -5.38 -6.82
C TRP A 68 15.90 -4.57 -6.14
N ILE A 69 17.16 -4.94 -6.37
CA ILE A 69 18.32 -4.22 -5.82
C ILE A 69 18.37 -2.78 -6.36
N LEU A 70 18.11 -2.59 -7.65
CA LEU A 70 18.03 -1.27 -8.28
C LEU A 70 16.79 -0.48 -7.83
N ALA A 71 15.70 -1.16 -7.52
CA ALA A 71 14.45 -0.55 -7.11
C ALA A 71 14.46 -0.06 -5.65
N ASN A 72 15.21 -0.74 -4.76
CA ASN A 72 15.25 -0.39 -3.34
C ASN A 72 16.20 0.76 -3.01
N THR A 73 17.14 1.07 -3.91
CA THR A 73 18.03 2.21 -3.73
C THR A 73 18.04 3.11 -4.97
N LYS A 74 17.85 4.40 -4.77
CA LYS A 74 18.05 5.42 -5.81
C LYS A 74 19.06 6.47 -5.33
N PRO A 75 19.91 6.97 -6.23
CA PRO A 75 20.82 8.05 -5.86
C PRO A 75 20.01 9.34 -5.62
N CYS A 76 20.32 10.03 -4.54
CA CYS A 76 19.78 11.37 -4.32
C CYS A 76 20.04 12.27 -5.53
N PRO A 77 19.03 12.97 -6.09
CA PRO A 77 19.23 13.83 -7.25
C PRO A 77 20.28 14.92 -7.03
N ALA A 78 20.38 15.43 -5.79
CA ALA A 78 21.31 16.51 -5.42
C ALA A 78 22.69 15.98 -5.03
N CYS A 79 22.83 15.09 -4.05
CA CYS A 79 24.12 14.66 -3.52
C CYS A 79 24.59 13.28 -3.98
N LYS A 80 23.81 12.58 -4.82
CA LYS A 80 24.11 11.27 -5.41
C LYS A 80 24.26 10.11 -4.41
N ARG A 81 24.07 10.30 -3.12
CA ARG A 81 24.09 9.21 -2.15
C ARG A 81 22.92 8.25 -2.40
N PRO A 82 23.14 6.95 -2.23
CA PRO A 82 22.06 5.98 -2.34
C PRO A 82 21.05 6.19 -1.20
N ILE A 83 19.78 6.13 -1.54
CA ILE A 83 18.65 6.24 -0.61
C ILE A 83 17.83 4.99 -0.74
N GLU A 84 17.53 4.34 0.36
CA GLU A 84 16.60 3.21 0.45
C GLU A 84 15.20 3.73 0.76
N LYS A 85 14.20 3.13 0.11
CA LYS A 85 12.81 3.50 0.34
C LYS A 85 12.23 2.70 1.50
N SER A 86 11.96 3.36 2.62
CA SER A 86 11.42 2.75 3.83
C SER A 86 9.90 2.86 3.99
N SER A 87 9.22 3.64 3.13
CA SER A 87 7.76 3.88 3.23
C SER A 87 7.08 3.91 1.87
N GLY A 88 5.75 3.77 1.84
CA GLY A 88 4.94 3.75 0.60
C GLY A 88 4.85 5.09 -0.13
N CYS A 89 5.08 6.21 0.55
CA CYS A 89 4.98 7.57 -0.01
C CYS A 89 6.03 7.84 -1.09
N MET A 90 5.66 8.56 -2.15
CA MET A 90 6.60 8.98 -3.21
C MET A 90 7.38 10.24 -2.87
N HIS A 91 6.99 10.97 -1.86
CA HIS A 91 7.77 12.06 -1.30
C HIS A 91 8.96 11.51 -0.53
N MET A 92 10.15 11.91 -0.92
CA MET A 92 11.40 11.50 -0.29
C MET A 92 12.22 12.72 0.11
N THR A 93 12.70 12.69 1.35
CA THR A 93 13.64 13.68 1.87
C THR A 93 15.00 13.01 2.08
N CYS A 94 16.04 13.50 1.44
CA CYS A 94 17.40 12.98 1.64
C CYS A 94 17.88 13.26 3.06
N ALA A 95 18.17 12.23 3.82
CA ALA A 95 18.66 12.38 5.19
C ALA A 95 19.95 13.22 5.28
N GLN A 96 20.80 13.16 4.24
CA GLN A 96 22.08 13.84 4.20
C GLN A 96 22.00 15.32 3.81
N CYS A 97 21.37 15.62 2.67
CA CYS A 97 21.33 16.98 2.13
C CYS A 97 19.98 17.67 2.26
N LYS A 98 19.01 17.02 2.89
CA LYS A 98 17.63 17.52 3.08
C LYS A 98 16.91 17.91 1.80
N TYR A 99 17.35 17.39 0.65
CA TYR A 99 16.70 17.64 -0.63
C TYR A 99 15.42 16.81 -0.75
N ASP A 100 14.30 17.49 -1.03
CA ASP A 100 12.99 16.89 -1.23
C ASP A 100 12.75 16.57 -2.69
N PHE A 101 12.40 15.33 -3.01
CA PHE A 101 12.21 14.87 -4.37
C PHE A 101 11.14 13.77 -4.48
N CYS A 102 10.65 13.57 -5.68
CA CYS A 102 9.78 12.45 -5.99
C CYS A 102 10.60 11.20 -6.28
N TRP A 103 10.30 10.11 -5.56
CA TRP A 103 10.97 8.83 -5.78
C TRP A 103 10.89 8.31 -7.20
N MET A 104 9.78 8.57 -7.91
CA MET A 104 9.57 8.07 -9.27
C MET A 104 10.39 8.81 -10.32
N CYS A 105 10.22 10.12 -10.42
CA CYS A 105 10.83 10.93 -11.47
C CYS A 105 12.13 11.63 -11.06
N SER A 106 12.54 11.52 -9.80
CA SER A 106 13.69 12.24 -9.21
C SER A 106 13.61 13.77 -9.33
N GLY A 107 12.48 14.30 -9.73
CA GLY A 107 12.22 15.73 -9.81
C GLY A 107 12.02 16.35 -8.43
N LYS A 108 12.26 17.68 -8.34
CA LYS A 108 12.10 18.44 -7.10
C LYS A 108 10.65 18.36 -6.62
N TRP A 109 10.43 18.09 -5.32
CA TRP A 109 9.10 17.90 -4.77
C TRP A 109 8.21 19.14 -4.90
N SER A 110 8.77 20.35 -4.73
CA SER A 110 8.03 21.61 -4.88
C SER A 110 7.46 21.84 -6.30
N GLU A 111 7.94 21.09 -7.30
CA GLU A 111 7.43 21.12 -8.67
C GLU A 111 6.41 20.00 -8.93
N HIS A 112 6.23 19.11 -7.94
CA HIS A 112 5.22 18.07 -7.86
C HIS A 112 4.05 18.61 -7.02
N GLY A 113 3.03 19.11 -7.62
CA GLY A 113 1.84 19.57 -6.93
C GLY A 113 0.57 18.96 -7.53
N GLU A 114 -0.58 19.47 -7.16
CA GLU A 114 -1.89 19.05 -7.66
C GLU A 114 -1.99 18.96 -9.19
N ARG A 115 -1.19 19.74 -9.91
CA ARG A 115 -1.13 19.74 -11.39
C ARG A 115 -0.43 18.52 -12.00
N THR A 116 0.30 17.72 -11.23
CA THR A 116 1.07 16.56 -11.72
C THR A 116 0.57 15.23 -11.16
N GLY A 117 -0.60 15.19 -10.52
CA GLY A 117 -1.22 13.97 -10.01
C GLY A 117 -1.12 13.78 -8.50
N GLY A 118 -0.77 14.83 -7.72
CA GLY A 118 -0.74 14.78 -6.27
C GLY A 118 0.45 14.03 -5.69
N TYR A 119 0.32 13.62 -4.42
CA TYR A 119 1.40 13.02 -3.63
C TYR A 119 1.84 11.63 -4.12
N TYR A 120 1.06 10.96 -4.98
CA TYR A 120 1.23 9.54 -5.29
C TYR A 120 1.25 9.21 -6.78
N ALA A 121 0.80 10.10 -7.65
CA ALA A 121 0.85 9.90 -9.09
C ALA A 121 1.92 10.79 -9.73
N CYS A 122 2.88 10.17 -10.41
CA CYS A 122 3.79 10.88 -11.28
C CYS A 122 3.32 10.70 -12.73
N ASN A 123 2.49 11.62 -13.22
CA ASN A 123 1.90 11.56 -14.57
C ASN A 123 2.91 11.73 -15.72
N LYS A 124 4.21 11.78 -15.45
CA LYS A 124 5.23 11.77 -16.51
C LYS A 124 5.24 10.47 -17.32
N TYR A 125 4.52 9.43 -16.85
CA TYR A 125 4.43 8.15 -17.55
C TYR A 125 3.46 8.15 -18.73
N SER A 126 2.49 9.06 -18.75
CA SER A 126 1.43 9.05 -19.76
C SER A 126 1.75 9.80 -21.06
N THR A 127 2.87 10.50 -21.16
CA THR A 127 3.16 11.44 -22.26
C THR A 127 4.16 10.97 -23.32
N SER A 128 4.57 9.70 -23.35
CA SER A 128 5.49 9.23 -24.40
C SER A 128 4.83 8.45 -25.56
N LYS A 129 3.53 8.67 -25.79
CA LYS A 129 2.80 7.99 -26.87
C LYS A 129 2.90 8.59 -28.26
N GLU A 130 3.73 9.60 -28.47
CA GLU A 130 3.88 10.19 -29.81
C GLU A 130 5.34 10.24 -30.27
N LYS A 131 5.75 9.24 -31.07
CA LYS A 131 6.72 9.42 -32.14
C LYS A 131 6.54 8.34 -33.19
N GLU A 132 5.70 8.61 -34.16
CA GLU A 132 5.73 7.94 -35.47
C GLU A 132 7.08 8.23 -36.16
N GLY A 133 7.81 7.19 -36.53
CA GLY A 133 9.03 7.30 -37.36
C GLY A 133 10.26 6.47 -36.94
N ALA A 134 10.17 5.73 -35.82
CA ALA A 134 11.28 4.91 -35.35
C ALA A 134 11.43 3.59 -36.13
N SER A 135 12.68 3.15 -36.36
CA SER A 135 12.97 1.83 -36.93
C SER A 135 12.42 0.69 -36.10
N GLU A 136 12.19 -0.50 -36.67
CA GLU A 136 11.66 -1.67 -35.94
C GLU A 136 12.54 -2.02 -34.72
N ASP A 137 13.86 -1.85 -34.81
CA ASP A 137 14.78 -2.05 -33.70
C ASP A 137 14.61 -0.97 -32.59
N GLU A 138 14.36 0.27 -32.98
CA GLU A 138 14.07 1.35 -32.04
C GLU A 138 12.72 1.15 -31.38
N LYS A 139 11.69 0.70 -32.10
CA LYS A 139 10.38 0.34 -31.56
C LYS A 139 10.50 -0.81 -30.56
N ARG A 140 11.30 -1.85 -30.88
CA ARG A 140 11.55 -2.98 -29.95
C ARG A 140 12.28 -2.52 -28.69
N ARG A 141 13.29 -1.67 -28.81
CA ARG A 141 14.02 -1.11 -27.65
C ARG A 141 13.11 -0.24 -26.80
N LEU A 142 12.28 0.58 -27.43
CA LEU A 142 11.33 1.44 -26.72
C LEU A 142 10.29 0.59 -25.99
N ALA A 143 9.73 -0.44 -26.64
CA ALA A 143 8.78 -1.37 -26.02
C ALA A 143 9.41 -2.12 -24.84
N ALA A 144 10.64 -2.60 -24.97
CA ALA A 144 11.37 -3.24 -23.89
C ALA A 144 11.59 -2.28 -22.71
N LYS A 145 11.99 -1.04 -22.98
CA LYS A 145 12.16 -0.02 -21.96
C LYS A 145 10.85 0.30 -21.25
N GLN A 146 9.76 0.48 -21.99
CA GLN A 146 8.43 0.72 -21.44
C GLN A 146 7.94 -0.45 -20.57
N SER A 147 8.23 -1.69 -21.00
CA SER A 147 7.88 -2.90 -20.24
C SER A 147 8.62 -2.96 -18.90
N ILE A 148 9.93 -2.63 -18.89
CA ILE A 148 10.73 -2.57 -17.66
C ILE A 148 10.24 -1.45 -16.76
N GLU A 149 10.03 -0.25 -17.31
CA GLU A 149 9.54 0.90 -16.56
C GLU A 149 8.16 0.64 -15.94
N ARG A 150 7.28 -0.02 -16.70
CA ARG A 150 5.96 -0.44 -16.21
C ARG A 150 6.09 -1.43 -15.06
N TYR A 151 6.86 -2.50 -15.24
CA TYR A 151 7.05 -3.49 -14.19
C TYR A 151 7.62 -2.84 -12.93
N THR A 152 8.69 -2.05 -13.06
CA THR A 152 9.30 -1.35 -11.93
C THR A 152 8.30 -0.46 -11.21
N HIS A 153 7.46 0.28 -11.95
CA HIS A 153 6.42 1.14 -11.37
C HIS A 153 5.47 0.38 -10.44
N TYR A 154 4.94 -0.75 -10.89
CA TYR A 154 4.00 -1.56 -10.10
C TYR A 154 4.69 -2.33 -8.98
N TYR A 155 5.87 -2.87 -9.26
CA TYR A 155 6.64 -3.64 -8.28
C TYR A 155 7.11 -2.80 -7.10
N GLU A 156 7.68 -1.62 -7.33
CA GLU A 156 8.13 -0.74 -6.25
C GLU A 156 7.00 -0.37 -5.29
N ARG A 157 5.82 -0.13 -5.82
CA ARG A 157 4.64 0.21 -5.00
C ARG A 157 4.11 -1.01 -4.24
N TRP A 158 4.01 -2.12 -4.92
CA TRP A 158 3.63 -3.39 -4.30
C TRP A 158 4.57 -3.74 -3.13
N ALA A 159 5.87 -3.67 -3.35
CA ALA A 159 6.88 -3.95 -2.34
C ALA A 159 6.84 -2.93 -1.19
N ALA A 160 6.68 -1.64 -1.50
CA ALA A 160 6.59 -0.58 -0.50
C ALA A 160 5.37 -0.73 0.41
N HIS A 161 4.20 -1.04 -0.17
CA HIS A 161 3.01 -1.34 0.63
C HIS A 161 3.17 -2.63 1.46
N GLY A 162 3.82 -3.66 0.92
CA GLY A 162 4.13 -4.88 1.66
C GLY A 162 5.02 -4.63 2.87
N ALA A 163 6.10 -3.86 2.70
CA ALA A 163 6.98 -3.48 3.80
C ALA A 163 6.25 -2.62 4.85
N SER A 164 5.43 -1.66 4.40
CA SER A 164 4.65 -0.79 5.29
C SER A 164 3.56 -1.57 6.02
N GLN A 165 2.93 -2.57 5.40
CA GLN A 165 1.99 -3.49 6.03
C GLN A 165 2.66 -4.27 7.17
N THR A 166 3.84 -4.84 6.91
CA THR A 166 4.60 -5.59 7.92
C THR A 166 4.97 -4.70 9.11
N LYS A 167 5.40 -3.45 8.85
CA LYS A 167 5.68 -2.48 9.90
C LYS A 167 4.41 -2.17 10.71
N ALA A 168 3.30 -1.86 10.03
CA ALA A 168 2.04 -1.51 10.70
C ALA A 168 1.52 -2.66 11.58
N ALA A 169 1.64 -3.92 11.12
CA ALA A 169 1.26 -5.08 11.94
C ALA A 169 2.12 -5.19 13.20
N LYS A 170 3.44 -5.01 13.08
CA LYS A 170 4.34 -5.01 14.24
C LYS A 170 4.03 -3.87 15.22
N ASP A 171 3.82 -2.67 14.72
CA ASP A 171 3.49 -1.50 15.56
C ASP A 171 2.15 -1.71 16.29
N LEU A 172 1.18 -2.38 15.65
CA LEU A 172 -0.09 -2.76 16.25
C LEU A 172 0.09 -3.78 17.38
N ASP A 173 0.94 -4.79 17.20
CA ASP A 173 1.23 -5.78 18.23
C ASP A 173 1.90 -5.10 19.45
N GLU A 174 2.89 -4.24 19.22
CA GLU A 174 3.53 -3.46 20.29
C GLU A 174 2.51 -2.56 21.02
N MET A 175 1.55 -1.98 20.29
CA MET A 175 0.49 -1.16 20.89
C MET A 175 -0.40 -2.02 21.78
N ARG A 176 -0.84 -3.19 21.33
CA ARG A 176 -1.72 -4.11 22.08
C ARG A 176 -1.07 -4.64 23.35
N GLU A 177 0.21 -5.01 23.29
CA GLU A 177 0.90 -5.67 24.40
C GLU A 177 1.25 -4.72 25.55
N ALA A 178 1.69 -3.50 25.24
CA ALA A 178 2.26 -2.61 26.25
C ALA A 178 1.82 -1.13 26.15
N LYS A 179 1.86 -0.55 24.96
CA LYS A 179 1.69 0.90 24.79
C LYS A 179 0.29 1.37 25.16
N ILE A 180 -0.75 0.56 24.88
CA ILE A 180 -2.15 0.94 25.15
C ILE A 180 -2.42 1.14 26.65
N ILE A 181 -1.80 0.36 27.52
CA ILE A 181 -1.93 0.46 28.97
C ILE A 181 -1.27 1.76 29.43
N ARG A 182 -0.03 1.99 28.97
CA ARG A 182 0.71 3.21 29.28
C ARG A 182 -0.03 4.47 28.83
N LEU A 183 -0.61 4.45 27.63
CA LEU A 183 -1.44 5.54 27.13
C LEU A 183 -2.66 5.78 28.03
N GLY A 184 -3.31 4.71 28.47
CA GLY A 184 -4.43 4.77 29.39
C GLY A 184 -4.07 5.42 30.72
N ASP A 185 -2.93 5.06 31.29
CA ASP A 185 -2.42 5.62 32.53
C ASP A 185 -2.10 7.12 32.39
N LEU A 186 -1.36 7.51 31.34
CA LEU A 186 -0.98 8.90 31.08
C LEU A 186 -2.19 9.79 30.80
N GLN A 187 -3.17 9.30 30.07
CA GLN A 187 -4.35 10.08 29.67
C GLN A 187 -5.53 9.87 30.61
N ASN A 188 -5.33 9.19 31.75
CA ASN A 188 -6.37 8.86 32.73
C ASN A 188 -7.65 8.30 32.07
N THR A 189 -7.46 7.44 31.06
CA THR A 189 -8.52 6.91 30.21
C THR A 189 -8.51 5.38 30.26
N PRO A 190 -9.64 4.73 30.58
CA PRO A 190 -9.72 3.27 30.57
C PRO A 190 -9.34 2.68 29.21
N VAL A 191 -8.57 1.59 29.20
CA VAL A 191 -8.15 0.88 27.97
C VAL A 191 -9.33 0.52 27.07
N SER A 192 -10.50 0.20 27.65
CA SER A 192 -11.73 -0.05 26.88
C SER A 192 -12.20 1.12 26.02
N GLN A 193 -11.83 2.34 26.37
CA GLN A 193 -12.14 3.56 25.62
C GLN A 193 -11.06 3.92 24.60
N LEU A 194 -9.93 3.21 24.58
CA LEU A 194 -8.81 3.40 23.64
C LEU A 194 -8.87 2.45 22.44
N LYS A 195 -9.95 1.67 22.29
CA LYS A 195 -10.13 0.74 21.16
C LYS A 195 -10.00 1.41 19.79
N PHE A 196 -10.42 2.68 19.69
CA PHE A 196 -10.32 3.45 18.44
C PHE A 196 -8.88 3.58 17.94
N VAL A 197 -7.88 3.55 18.82
CA VAL A 197 -6.45 3.55 18.43
C VAL A 197 -6.11 2.23 17.76
N LEU A 198 -6.48 1.11 18.38
CA LEU A 198 -6.24 -0.22 17.81
C LEU A 198 -6.97 -0.40 16.47
N GLU A 199 -8.24 0.02 16.40
CA GLU A 199 -9.05 -0.01 15.18
C GLU A 199 -8.41 0.83 14.05
N ALA A 200 -7.85 2.00 14.36
CA ALA A 200 -7.14 2.82 13.40
C ALA A 200 -5.86 2.13 12.88
N MET A 201 -5.09 1.50 13.77
CA MET A 201 -3.87 0.77 13.40
C MET A 201 -4.18 -0.49 12.59
N GLU A 202 -5.23 -1.23 12.95
CA GLU A 202 -5.74 -2.37 12.17
C GLU A 202 -6.13 -1.92 10.75
N GLN A 203 -6.78 -0.77 10.66
CA GLN A 203 -7.21 -0.20 9.39
C GLN A 203 -6.02 0.21 8.52
N ILE A 204 -4.95 0.78 9.11
CA ILE A 204 -3.70 1.07 8.39
C ILE A 204 -3.11 -0.22 7.79
N ALA A 205 -2.98 -1.28 8.59
CA ALA A 205 -2.42 -2.55 8.14
C ALA A 205 -3.25 -3.17 6.99
N GLU A 206 -4.59 -3.15 7.13
CA GLU A 206 -5.52 -3.66 6.11
C GLU A 206 -5.49 -2.82 4.83
N CYS A 207 -5.47 -1.49 4.94
CA CYS A 207 -5.35 -0.61 3.79
C CYS A 207 -4.04 -0.83 3.02
N ARG A 208 -2.91 -1.00 3.72
CA ARG A 208 -1.62 -1.34 3.10
C ARG A 208 -1.70 -2.67 2.36
N ARG A 209 -2.36 -3.68 2.93
CA ARG A 209 -2.59 -4.98 2.31
C ARG A 209 -3.39 -4.85 1.01
N VAL A 210 -4.51 -4.17 1.05
CA VAL A 210 -5.36 -3.97 -0.13
C VAL A 210 -4.61 -3.23 -1.23
N LEU A 211 -3.98 -2.10 -0.90
CA LEU A 211 -3.21 -1.30 -1.86
C LEU A 211 -2.05 -2.09 -2.47
N LYS A 212 -1.33 -2.89 -1.68
CA LYS A 212 -0.31 -3.81 -2.20
C LYS A 212 -0.86 -4.62 -3.39
N TRP A 213 -1.99 -5.28 -3.23
CA TRP A 213 -2.54 -6.17 -4.24
C TRP A 213 -3.21 -5.43 -5.40
N THR A 214 -3.73 -4.21 -5.19
CA THR A 214 -4.25 -3.40 -6.31
C THR A 214 -3.15 -3.03 -7.31
N TYR A 215 -1.89 -2.89 -6.88
CA TYR A 215 -0.76 -2.69 -7.80
C TYR A 215 -0.46 -3.94 -8.62
N GLY A 216 -0.50 -5.14 -8.01
CA GLY A 216 -0.40 -6.40 -8.75
C GLY A 216 -1.51 -6.55 -9.80
N TYR A 217 -2.76 -6.21 -9.43
CA TYR A 217 -3.89 -6.19 -10.33
C TYR A 217 -3.72 -5.18 -11.48
N GLY A 218 -3.38 -3.93 -11.16
CA GLY A 218 -3.20 -2.86 -12.13
C GLY A 218 -2.15 -3.18 -13.21
N TYR A 219 -1.13 -3.96 -12.86
CA TYR A 219 -0.13 -4.40 -13.82
C TYR A 219 -0.73 -5.24 -14.96
N TYR A 220 -1.69 -6.11 -14.69
CA TYR A 220 -2.25 -7.02 -15.68
C TYR A 220 -3.48 -6.46 -16.40
N TRP A 221 -4.34 -5.72 -15.70
CA TRP A 221 -5.69 -5.41 -16.17
C TRP A 221 -5.89 -3.98 -16.68
N MET A 222 -4.92 -3.08 -16.49
CA MET A 222 -5.09 -1.66 -16.83
C MET A 222 -4.44 -1.24 -18.15
N GLU A 223 -4.23 -2.19 -19.11
CA GLU A 223 -3.53 -1.88 -20.36
C GLU A 223 -4.43 -1.34 -21.47
N GLU A 224 -5.67 -1.78 -21.56
CA GLU A 224 -6.52 -1.63 -22.75
C GLU A 224 -7.53 -0.47 -22.68
N ASP A 225 -7.97 -0.05 -21.50
CA ASP A 225 -8.98 1.01 -21.33
C ASP A 225 -8.39 2.23 -20.58
N SER A 226 -8.14 3.30 -21.31
CA SER A 226 -7.52 4.51 -20.73
C SER A 226 -8.43 5.23 -19.70
N LEU A 227 -9.75 5.22 -19.88
CA LEU A 227 -10.68 5.86 -18.94
C LEU A 227 -10.79 5.05 -17.66
N ARG A 228 -10.91 3.73 -17.78
CA ARG A 228 -10.95 2.81 -16.63
C ARG A 228 -9.65 2.87 -15.85
N LYS A 229 -8.51 2.91 -16.55
CA LYS A 229 -7.19 3.07 -15.94
C LYS A 229 -7.07 4.38 -15.17
N ASN A 230 -7.43 5.50 -15.78
CA ASN A 230 -7.36 6.82 -15.14
C ASN A 230 -8.23 6.89 -13.89
N PHE A 231 -9.43 6.31 -13.94
CA PHE A 231 -10.33 6.24 -12.80
C PHE A 231 -9.79 5.34 -11.68
N PHE A 232 -9.25 4.18 -12.04
CA PHE A 232 -8.60 3.28 -11.09
C PHE A 232 -7.41 3.94 -10.40
N GLU A 233 -6.52 4.57 -11.15
CA GLU A 233 -5.35 5.29 -10.63
C GLU A 233 -5.77 6.49 -9.77
N TYR A 234 -6.85 7.17 -10.11
CA TYR A 234 -7.41 8.26 -9.30
C TYR A 234 -7.89 7.75 -7.94
N ILE A 235 -8.70 6.69 -7.91
CA ILE A 235 -9.19 6.10 -6.65
C ILE A 235 -8.02 5.55 -5.81
N GLN A 236 -7.05 4.92 -6.46
CA GLN A 236 -5.86 4.42 -5.79
C GLN A 236 -5.09 5.57 -5.12
N GLY A 237 -4.92 6.69 -5.81
CA GLY A 237 -4.26 7.88 -5.26
C GLY A 237 -5.05 8.53 -4.11
N ASP A 238 -6.37 8.57 -4.20
CA ASP A 238 -7.24 9.09 -3.14
C ASP A 238 -7.16 8.21 -1.89
N ALA A 239 -7.22 6.88 -2.08
CA ALA A 239 -7.07 5.92 -1.01
C ALA A 239 -5.70 6.01 -0.31
N GLU A 240 -4.62 6.21 -1.08
CA GLU A 240 -3.29 6.42 -0.53
C GLU A 240 -3.18 7.72 0.26
N SER A 241 -3.70 8.82 -0.30
CA SER A 241 -3.69 10.13 0.39
C SER A 241 -4.36 10.05 1.75
N THR A 242 -5.48 9.39 1.77
CA THR A 242 -6.28 9.17 2.97
C THR A 242 -5.57 8.28 3.99
N LEU A 243 -4.94 7.20 3.52
CA LEU A 243 -4.13 6.31 4.36
C LEU A 243 -2.93 7.03 4.97
N GLU A 244 -2.28 7.94 4.23
CA GLU A 244 -1.16 8.71 4.79
C GLU A 244 -1.60 9.67 5.89
N LEU A 245 -2.75 10.32 5.76
CA LEU A 245 -3.32 11.15 6.82
C LEU A 245 -3.58 10.33 8.10
N LEU A 246 -4.16 9.14 7.96
CA LEU A 246 -4.39 8.25 9.09
C LEU A 246 -3.07 7.75 9.70
N THR A 247 -2.09 7.41 8.86
CA THR A 247 -0.76 6.96 9.30
C THR A 247 -0.05 8.08 10.05
N GLU A 248 -0.11 9.32 9.55
CA GLU A 248 0.48 10.49 10.20
C GLU A 248 -0.14 10.74 11.58
N ALA A 249 -1.47 10.68 11.67
CA ALA A 249 -2.17 10.85 12.94
C ALA A 249 -1.77 9.78 13.97
N VAL A 250 -1.57 8.53 13.55
CA VAL A 250 -1.17 7.44 14.46
C VAL A 250 0.33 7.47 14.76
N GLU A 251 1.19 7.74 13.79
CA GLU A 251 2.65 7.70 14.00
C GLU A 251 3.23 8.98 14.63
N LYS A 252 2.61 10.14 14.42
CA LYS A 252 3.11 11.42 14.92
C LYS A 252 2.22 12.02 16.00
N ASP A 253 0.93 12.27 15.68
CA ASP A 253 0.05 12.96 16.61
C ASP A 253 -0.18 12.13 17.88
N LEU A 254 -0.40 10.80 17.73
CA LEU A 254 -0.58 9.92 18.88
C LEU A 254 0.67 9.82 19.76
N GLU A 255 1.87 9.82 19.17
CA GLU A 255 3.12 9.71 19.93
C GLU A 255 3.32 10.89 20.89
N GLU A 256 2.81 12.07 20.56
CA GLU A 256 2.85 13.23 21.43
C GLU A 256 2.12 13.01 22.78
N PHE A 257 1.10 12.15 22.79
CA PHE A 257 0.32 11.82 24.00
C PHE A 257 0.97 10.79 24.92
N PHE A 258 2.11 10.25 24.52
CA PHE A 258 2.98 9.45 25.40
C PHE A 258 3.93 10.31 26.23
N THR A 259 3.92 11.62 26.01
CA THR A 259 4.63 12.60 26.82
C THR A 259 3.67 13.25 27.85
N GLU A 260 4.19 13.76 28.96
CA GLU A 260 3.40 14.42 30.00
C GLU A 260 2.99 15.87 29.64
N GLU A 261 3.40 16.36 28.46
CA GLU A 261 3.23 17.76 28.06
C GLU A 261 1.84 18.06 27.49
N LYS A 262 1.11 17.05 27.03
CA LYS A 262 -0.21 17.22 26.40
C LYS A 262 -1.36 17.10 27.40
N SER A 263 -2.34 17.99 27.26
CA SER A 263 -3.52 18.03 28.09
C SER A 263 -4.57 16.97 27.72
N LEU A 264 -5.41 16.61 28.70
CA LEU A 264 -6.57 15.71 28.47
C LEU A 264 -7.57 16.28 27.44
N ALA A 265 -7.66 17.62 27.31
CA ALA A 265 -8.53 18.26 26.33
C ALA A 265 -8.01 18.03 24.90
N GLU A 266 -6.70 18.18 24.65
CA GLU A 266 -6.08 17.91 23.37
C GLU A 266 -6.21 16.44 22.98
N PHE A 267 -6.11 15.51 23.94
CA PHE A 267 -6.38 14.09 23.70
C PHE A 267 -7.85 13.83 23.33
N GLY A 268 -8.79 14.55 23.96
CA GLY A 268 -10.20 14.51 23.60
C GLY A 268 -10.46 14.96 22.15
N ASP A 269 -9.82 16.03 21.71
CA ASP A 269 -9.90 16.54 20.34
C ASP A 269 -9.27 15.55 19.34
N PHE A 270 -8.12 14.96 19.66
CA PHE A 270 -7.49 13.91 18.87
C PHE A 270 -8.43 12.70 18.72
N ARG A 271 -9.02 12.23 19.83
CA ARG A 271 -10.00 11.14 19.85
C ARG A 271 -11.21 11.43 18.95
N GLY A 272 -11.67 12.69 18.90
CA GLY A 272 -12.79 13.11 18.04
C GLY A 272 -12.45 13.11 16.55
N ARG A 273 -11.19 13.40 16.21
CA ARG A 273 -10.72 13.47 14.81
C ARG A 273 -10.41 12.10 14.21
N LEU A 274 -9.78 11.20 14.97
CA LEU A 274 -9.25 9.93 14.43
C LEU A 274 -10.32 9.03 13.81
N PRO A 275 -11.51 8.82 14.40
CA PRO A 275 -12.57 8.01 13.79
C PRO A 275 -13.21 8.61 12.53
N GLY A 276 -13.03 9.93 12.31
CA GLY A 276 -13.52 10.63 11.12
C GLY A 276 -12.59 10.47 9.91
N LEU A 277 -11.41 9.87 10.10
CA LEU A 277 -10.50 9.50 9.03
C LEU A 277 -10.98 8.16 8.44
N PRO A 278 -10.89 7.94 7.19
CA PRO A 278 -11.92 7.43 6.29
C PRO A 278 -12.23 5.95 6.32
N THR A 279 -13.30 5.66 5.61
CA THR A 279 -13.83 4.36 5.22
C THR A 279 -12.74 3.42 4.69
N PRO A 280 -12.78 2.13 5.02
CA PRO A 280 -11.78 1.16 4.59
C PRO A 280 -11.54 1.19 3.07
N VAL A 281 -10.30 1.30 2.66
CA VAL A 281 -9.83 1.26 1.26
C VAL A 281 -10.47 0.12 0.48
N LYS A 282 -10.77 -1.00 1.13
CA LYS A 282 -11.50 -2.12 0.54
C LYS A 282 -12.82 -1.72 -0.13
N THR A 283 -13.54 -0.75 0.44
CA THR A 283 -14.82 -0.26 -0.11
C THR A 283 -14.63 0.50 -1.42
N TYR A 284 -13.48 1.16 -1.62
CA TYR A 284 -13.19 1.86 -2.87
C TYR A 284 -12.91 0.91 -4.04
N PHE A 285 -12.29 -0.25 -3.78
CA PHE A 285 -11.85 -1.15 -4.84
C PHE A 285 -12.86 -2.25 -5.16
N THR A 286 -13.78 -2.59 -4.26
CA THR A 286 -14.81 -3.61 -4.51
C THR A 286 -15.67 -3.31 -5.76
N PRO A 287 -16.10 -2.05 -6.01
CA PRO A 287 -16.86 -1.73 -7.22
C PRO A 287 -16.03 -1.66 -8.51
N LEU A 288 -14.70 -1.45 -8.38
CA LEU A 288 -13.82 -1.24 -9.53
C LEU A 288 -13.29 -2.51 -10.15
N VAL A 289 -13.39 -3.60 -9.43
CA VAL A 289 -12.97 -4.91 -9.89
C VAL A 289 -14.21 -5.82 -9.93
N PRO A 290 -15.08 -5.66 -10.96
CA PRO A 290 -16.38 -6.33 -11.04
C PRO A 290 -16.29 -7.86 -10.98
N GLU A 291 -15.15 -8.41 -11.38
CA GLU A 291 -14.83 -9.83 -11.30
C GLU A 291 -14.48 -10.29 -9.88
N LEU A 292 -14.39 -9.34 -8.95
CA LEU A 292 -14.08 -9.55 -7.55
C LEU A 292 -15.32 -9.41 -6.63
N ALA A 293 -16.47 -8.99 -7.18
CA ALA A 293 -17.72 -8.82 -6.45
C ALA A 293 -18.57 -10.11 -6.45
#